data_94c1396976838fc22d1dd25862139a57
#
_entry.id   94c1396976838fc22d1dd25862139a57
#
_cell.length_a   1.000
_cell.length_b   1.000
_cell.length_c   1.000
_cell.angle_alpha   90.00
_cell.angle_beta   90.00
_cell.angle_gamma   90.00
#
_symmetry.space_group_name_H-M   'P 1'
#
loop_
_entity.id
_entity.type
_entity.pdbx_description
1 polymer ?
#
loop_
_entity_poly.entity_id
_entity_poly.type
_entity_poly.pdbx_seq_one_letter_code
_entity_poly.pdbx_strand_id
1 'polypeptide(L)'
;MLFFFSAIGAFNGLLLGLYLVFIKKLKYIPDFFLGLILLTLSIRVGISVCIYFYPDWPLIIPHLGLSALFFTGPALYYYIRSSFLQEQFDLKKSRQSFGILTLILGTVGLLYLIFPVTWDRYFATFIYGVWTVFIFLSVYKYYIFSKKDAKKLTQYILPVLISNVIIFLAYQLMSTGWIPIYCAGGSLVFSLILYGNILILFNNKYRSAAVKEERKYSNKKISDEQAENFVSKLERLMDMEELYKNPNLKLSDLAMKMNISAHQLSQLLNDNLEKSFATYINEYRISEACEKIENGSYLKFEEIGYEVGFNSKSTFFSTFKKIKNTTPLLYKQSQLASEPRFQSLDL
;
A
#
# COMPACT_ATOMS: atom_id res chain seq x y z
N MET A 1 14.57 33.58 4.35
CA MET A 1 14.65 32.10 4.35
C MET A 1 13.30 31.44 4.06
N LEU A 2 12.23 31.77 4.77
CA LEU A 2 10.88 31.20 4.59
C LEU A 2 10.33 31.30 3.14
N PHE A 3 10.48 32.45 2.50
CA PHE A 3 10.05 32.66 1.11
C PHE A 3 10.83 31.83 0.09
N PHE A 4 12.10 31.56 0.36
CA PHE A 4 12.92 30.69 -0.48
C PHE A 4 12.39 29.26 -0.51
N PHE A 5 12.06 28.70 0.67
CA PHE A 5 11.41 27.38 0.76
C PHE A 5 10.04 27.37 0.07
N SER A 6 9.27 28.44 0.19
CA SER A 6 8.00 28.58 -0.48
C SER A 6 8.13 28.62 -2.01
N ALA A 7 9.13 29.35 -2.51
CA ALA A 7 9.42 29.43 -3.94
C ALA A 7 9.84 28.07 -4.51
N ILE A 8 10.72 27.33 -3.81
CA ILE A 8 11.12 25.97 -4.20
C ILE A 8 9.91 25.02 -4.18
N GLY A 9 9.07 25.09 -3.15
CA GLY A 9 7.85 24.28 -3.08
C GLY A 9 6.88 24.56 -4.22
N ALA A 10 6.66 25.85 -4.55
CA ALA A 10 5.83 26.24 -5.68
C ALA A 10 6.41 25.76 -7.01
N PHE A 11 7.72 25.92 -7.23
CA PHE A 11 8.40 25.47 -8.44
C PHE A 11 8.30 23.95 -8.62
N ASN A 12 8.61 23.18 -7.57
CA ASN A 12 8.52 21.72 -7.63
C ASN A 12 7.09 21.23 -7.80
N GLY A 13 6.12 21.85 -7.14
CA GLY A 13 4.70 21.55 -7.32
C GLY A 13 4.22 21.86 -8.74
N LEU A 14 4.72 22.94 -9.34
CA LEU A 14 4.43 23.30 -10.73
C LEU A 14 5.02 22.28 -11.71
N LEU A 15 6.29 21.91 -11.55
CA LEU A 15 6.93 20.89 -12.40
C LEU A 15 6.22 19.53 -12.29
N LEU A 16 5.92 19.09 -11.07
CA LEU A 16 5.21 17.83 -10.85
C LEU A 16 3.79 17.88 -11.40
N GLY A 17 3.10 19.01 -11.23
CA GLY A 17 1.76 19.22 -11.78
C GLY A 17 1.76 19.17 -13.30
N LEU A 18 2.69 19.86 -13.97
CA LEU A 18 2.87 19.82 -15.43
C LEU A 18 3.19 18.40 -15.92
N TYR A 19 4.07 17.70 -15.23
CA TYR A 19 4.40 16.32 -15.54
C TYR A 19 3.16 15.41 -15.49
N LEU A 20 2.34 15.51 -14.44
CA LEU A 20 1.15 14.67 -14.26
C LEU A 20 0.05 15.01 -15.28
N VAL A 21 -0.09 16.28 -15.67
CA VAL A 21 -1.15 16.72 -16.59
C VAL A 21 -0.78 16.48 -18.05
N PHE A 22 0.46 16.76 -18.45
CA PHE A 22 0.84 16.83 -19.87
C PHE A 22 1.78 15.70 -20.33
N ILE A 23 2.68 15.21 -19.47
CA ILE A 23 3.74 14.27 -19.86
C ILE A 23 3.34 12.83 -19.54
N LYS A 24 2.76 12.60 -18.35
CA LYS A 24 2.30 11.27 -17.97
C LYS A 24 1.11 10.89 -18.84
N LYS A 25 1.26 9.83 -19.67
CA LYS A 25 0.13 9.31 -20.45
C LYS A 25 -1.09 9.15 -19.54
N LEU A 26 -2.27 9.62 -19.98
CA LEU A 26 -3.57 9.56 -19.29
C LEU A 26 -4.05 8.12 -18.97
N LYS A 27 -3.12 7.25 -18.65
CA LYS A 27 -3.40 5.85 -18.30
C LYS A 27 -4.09 5.70 -16.94
N TYR A 28 -3.95 6.71 -16.07
CA TYR A 28 -4.56 6.73 -14.76
C TYR A 28 -5.15 8.12 -14.49
N ILE A 29 -6.44 8.24 -14.66
CA ILE A 29 -7.20 9.50 -14.60
C ILE A 29 -7.00 10.29 -13.29
N PRO A 30 -6.94 9.65 -12.09
CA PRO A 30 -6.69 10.39 -10.85
C PRO A 30 -5.42 11.21 -10.86
N ASP A 31 -4.36 10.77 -11.54
CA ASP A 31 -3.10 11.52 -11.62
C ASP A 31 -3.27 12.88 -12.31
N PHE A 32 -4.14 12.96 -13.33
CA PHE A 32 -4.48 14.20 -13.99
C PHE A 32 -5.10 15.21 -13.02
N PHE A 33 -6.08 14.79 -12.22
CA PHE A 33 -6.72 15.68 -11.23
C PHE A 33 -5.78 16.05 -10.09
N LEU A 34 -4.90 15.14 -9.67
CA LEU A 34 -3.84 15.45 -8.70
C LEU A 34 -2.88 16.51 -9.28
N GLY A 35 -2.52 16.38 -10.55
CA GLY A 35 -1.72 17.38 -11.25
C GLY A 35 -2.40 18.76 -11.29
N LEU A 36 -3.71 18.81 -11.53
CA LEU A 36 -4.47 20.08 -11.49
C LEU A 36 -4.46 20.70 -10.09
N ILE A 37 -4.63 19.92 -9.02
CA ILE A 37 -4.53 20.41 -7.63
C ILE A 37 -3.14 21.05 -7.40
N LEU A 38 -2.08 20.34 -7.79
CA LEU A 38 -0.72 20.83 -7.63
C LEU A 38 -0.47 22.12 -8.43
N LEU A 39 -0.92 22.19 -9.68
CA LEU A 39 -0.76 23.39 -10.53
C LEU A 39 -1.47 24.59 -9.92
N THR A 40 -2.73 24.45 -9.55
CA THR A 40 -3.54 25.56 -9.01
C THR A 40 -2.96 26.11 -7.71
N LEU A 41 -2.55 25.22 -6.80
CA LEU A 41 -1.90 25.62 -5.54
C LEU A 41 -0.53 26.25 -5.80
N SER A 42 0.29 25.67 -6.69
CA SER A 42 1.62 26.19 -7.01
C SER A 42 1.56 27.57 -7.67
N ILE A 43 0.60 27.82 -8.58
CA ILE A 43 0.37 29.14 -9.17
C ILE A 43 0.02 30.15 -8.07
N ARG A 44 -0.89 29.80 -7.15
CA ARG A 44 -1.26 30.68 -6.04
C ARG A 44 -0.08 31.01 -5.15
N VAL A 45 0.70 30.02 -4.77
CA VAL A 45 1.89 30.18 -3.92
C VAL A 45 2.95 31.02 -4.64
N GLY A 46 3.22 30.71 -5.90
CA GLY A 46 4.19 31.46 -6.71
C GLY A 46 3.83 32.94 -6.83
N ILE A 47 2.57 33.25 -7.12
CA ILE A 47 2.08 34.63 -7.15
C ILE A 47 2.21 35.29 -5.78
N SER A 48 1.89 34.60 -4.67
CA SER A 48 2.07 35.16 -3.33
C SER A 48 3.52 35.50 -3.00
N VAL A 49 4.47 34.67 -3.45
CA VAL A 49 5.91 34.93 -3.31
C VAL A 49 6.30 36.16 -4.15
N CYS A 50 5.85 36.25 -5.40
CA CYS A 50 6.13 37.39 -6.26
C CYS A 50 5.61 38.71 -5.67
N ILE A 51 4.38 38.75 -5.17
CA ILE A 51 3.77 39.95 -4.54
C ILE A 51 4.59 40.38 -3.30
N TYR A 52 5.14 39.47 -2.54
CA TYR A 52 5.98 39.82 -1.40
C TYR A 52 7.25 40.59 -1.79
N PHE A 53 7.88 40.22 -2.92
CA PHE A 53 9.08 40.91 -3.41
C PHE A 53 8.75 42.16 -4.23
N TYR A 54 7.56 42.19 -4.85
CA TYR A 54 7.11 43.29 -5.72
C TYR A 54 5.68 43.73 -5.33
N PRO A 55 5.52 44.43 -4.17
CA PRO A 55 4.20 44.80 -3.66
C PRO A 55 3.41 45.77 -4.57
N ASP A 56 4.12 46.51 -5.45
CA ASP A 56 3.52 47.51 -6.35
C ASP A 56 2.93 46.87 -7.63
N TRP A 57 2.87 45.57 -7.73
CA TRP A 57 2.26 44.92 -8.88
C TRP A 57 0.75 45.25 -9.00
N PRO A 58 0.23 45.35 -10.23
CA PRO A 58 -1.19 45.61 -10.48
C PRO A 58 -2.09 44.59 -9.73
N LEU A 59 -3.23 45.06 -9.22
CA LEU A 59 -4.20 44.23 -8.47
C LEU A 59 -4.69 43.00 -9.24
N ILE A 60 -4.59 42.99 -10.57
CA ILE A 60 -4.96 41.82 -11.38
C ILE A 60 -4.12 40.59 -11.07
N ILE A 61 -2.86 40.79 -10.66
CA ILE A 61 -1.95 39.65 -10.36
C ILE A 61 -2.40 38.84 -9.15
N PRO A 62 -2.71 39.45 -7.97
CA PRO A 62 -3.34 38.73 -6.86
C PRO A 62 -4.62 37.96 -7.25
N HIS A 63 -5.46 38.57 -8.11
CA HIS A 63 -6.71 37.97 -8.59
C HIS A 63 -6.46 36.75 -9.49
N LEU A 64 -5.42 36.75 -10.32
CA LEU A 64 -5.02 35.57 -11.08
C LEU A 64 -4.65 34.41 -10.15
N GLY A 65 -3.93 34.69 -9.05
CA GLY A 65 -3.62 33.68 -8.04
C GLY A 65 -4.86 33.12 -7.33
N LEU A 66 -5.82 33.98 -6.99
CA LEU A 66 -7.10 33.56 -6.42
C LEU A 66 -7.93 32.76 -7.45
N SER A 67 -7.97 33.18 -8.69
CA SER A 67 -8.66 32.47 -9.77
C SER A 67 -8.16 31.03 -9.95
N ALA A 68 -6.87 30.81 -9.75
CA ALA A 68 -6.31 29.45 -9.78
C ALA A 68 -6.92 28.56 -8.69
N LEU A 69 -7.16 29.08 -7.48
CA LEU A 69 -7.75 28.33 -6.38
C LEU A 69 -9.19 27.87 -6.66
N PHE A 70 -9.92 28.56 -7.54
CA PHE A 70 -11.28 28.18 -7.94
C PHE A 70 -11.35 26.73 -8.41
N PHE A 71 -10.33 26.26 -9.11
CA PHE A 71 -10.30 24.90 -9.64
C PHE A 71 -9.77 23.85 -8.67
N THR A 72 -9.18 24.26 -7.54
CA THR A 72 -8.61 23.32 -6.56
C THR A 72 -9.69 22.40 -5.94
N GLY A 73 -10.81 22.97 -5.53
CA GLY A 73 -11.93 22.19 -4.97
C GLY A 73 -12.54 21.21 -5.98
N PRO A 74 -12.96 21.66 -7.17
CA PRO A 74 -13.41 20.76 -8.24
C PRO A 74 -12.42 19.66 -8.58
N ALA A 75 -11.12 20.00 -8.70
CA ALA A 75 -10.07 19.02 -8.98
C ALA A 75 -9.98 17.95 -7.88
N LEU A 76 -10.09 18.34 -6.59
CA LEU A 76 -10.13 17.42 -5.45
C LEU A 76 -11.33 16.46 -5.53
N TYR A 77 -12.52 16.99 -5.82
CA TYR A 77 -13.73 16.19 -5.96
C TYR A 77 -13.59 15.13 -7.06
N TYR A 78 -13.08 15.54 -8.23
CA TYR A 78 -12.89 14.60 -9.34
C TYR A 78 -11.70 13.66 -9.13
N TYR A 79 -10.66 14.07 -8.39
CA TYR A 79 -9.59 13.19 -7.96
C TYR A 79 -10.14 12.01 -7.13
N ILE A 80 -10.95 12.30 -6.11
CA ILE A 80 -11.56 11.28 -5.26
C ILE A 80 -12.47 10.38 -6.08
N ARG A 81 -13.37 10.99 -6.87
CA ARG A 81 -14.36 10.25 -7.66
C ARG A 81 -13.70 9.33 -8.69
N SER A 82 -12.68 9.80 -9.41
CA SER A 82 -11.96 9.01 -10.40
C SER A 82 -11.12 7.90 -9.76
N SER A 83 -10.58 8.13 -8.56
CA SER A 83 -9.82 7.12 -7.82
C SER A 83 -10.66 5.91 -7.41
N PHE A 84 -11.94 6.12 -7.08
CA PHE A 84 -12.85 5.03 -6.72
C PHE A 84 -13.54 4.38 -7.93
N LEU A 85 -13.94 5.16 -8.93
CA LEU A 85 -14.69 4.66 -10.08
C LEU A 85 -13.79 4.05 -11.18
N GLN A 86 -12.52 4.41 -11.24
CA GLN A 86 -11.54 3.93 -12.23
C GLN A 86 -12.11 3.84 -13.66
N GLU A 87 -12.36 2.63 -14.17
CA GLU A 87 -12.85 2.38 -15.53
C GLU A 87 -14.29 2.90 -15.77
N GLN A 88 -15.09 3.03 -14.71
CA GLN A 88 -16.47 3.56 -14.80
C GLN A 88 -16.53 5.09 -14.73
N PHE A 89 -15.36 5.76 -14.69
CA PHE A 89 -15.30 7.22 -14.60
C PHE A 89 -15.56 7.88 -15.96
N ASP A 90 -16.63 8.69 -16.04
CA ASP A 90 -17.02 9.43 -17.24
C ASP A 90 -16.19 10.71 -17.40
N LEU A 91 -15.15 10.63 -18.23
CA LEU A 91 -14.30 11.77 -18.58
C LEU A 91 -15.05 12.86 -19.35
N LYS A 92 -16.01 12.52 -20.21
CA LYS A 92 -16.76 13.49 -21.02
C LYS A 92 -17.59 14.38 -20.12
N LYS A 93 -18.29 13.79 -19.14
CA LYS A 93 -19.08 14.51 -18.15
C LYS A 93 -18.23 15.41 -17.26
N SER A 94 -17.05 14.93 -16.83
CA SER A 94 -16.13 15.77 -16.03
C SER A 94 -15.60 16.96 -16.82
N ARG A 95 -15.23 16.79 -18.11
CA ARG A 95 -14.79 17.88 -18.99
C ARG A 95 -15.88 18.94 -19.18
N GLN A 96 -17.13 18.52 -19.38
CA GLN A 96 -18.28 19.44 -19.47
C GLN A 96 -18.44 20.27 -18.19
N SER A 97 -18.35 19.62 -17.02
CA SER A 97 -18.45 20.32 -15.72
C SER A 97 -17.31 21.34 -15.53
N PHE A 98 -16.08 20.99 -15.89
CA PHE A 98 -14.96 21.95 -15.86
C PHE A 98 -15.17 23.10 -16.84
N GLY A 99 -15.73 22.85 -18.02
CA GLY A 99 -16.08 23.89 -18.99
C GLY A 99 -17.11 24.90 -18.42
N ILE A 100 -18.16 24.38 -17.76
CA ILE A 100 -19.17 25.23 -17.07
C ILE A 100 -18.52 26.06 -15.96
N LEU A 101 -17.67 25.45 -15.14
CA LEU A 101 -16.95 26.15 -14.07
C LEU A 101 -16.03 27.26 -14.65
N THR A 102 -15.38 27.02 -15.77
CA THR A 102 -14.55 28.03 -16.45
C THR A 102 -15.40 29.18 -16.93
N LEU A 103 -16.58 28.93 -17.50
CA LEU A 103 -17.53 29.96 -17.89
C LEU A 103 -17.98 30.80 -16.70
N ILE A 104 -18.35 30.15 -15.57
CA ILE A 104 -18.73 30.85 -14.34
C ILE A 104 -17.59 31.75 -13.85
N LEU A 105 -16.35 31.24 -13.80
CA LEU A 105 -15.20 32.06 -13.40
C LEU A 105 -14.98 33.21 -14.34
N GLY A 106 -15.13 33.00 -15.66
CA GLY A 106 -15.02 34.03 -16.68
C GLY A 106 -16.06 35.14 -16.51
N THR A 107 -17.33 34.78 -16.26
CA THR A 107 -18.40 35.80 -16.00
C THR A 107 -18.14 36.58 -14.72
N VAL A 108 -17.67 35.92 -13.65
CA VAL A 108 -17.27 36.58 -12.41
C VAL A 108 -16.07 37.49 -12.61
N GLY A 109 -15.11 37.10 -13.43
CA GLY A 109 -13.97 37.95 -13.82
C GLY A 109 -14.37 39.19 -14.65
N LEU A 110 -15.36 39.05 -15.54
CA LEU A 110 -15.93 40.19 -16.27
C LEU A 110 -16.63 41.20 -15.33
N LEU A 111 -17.36 40.72 -14.33
CA LEU A 111 -17.98 41.59 -13.31
C LEU A 111 -16.92 42.39 -12.54
N TYR A 112 -15.73 41.80 -12.28
CA TYR A 112 -14.62 42.52 -11.66
C TYR A 112 -14.13 43.68 -12.53
N LEU A 113 -14.07 43.52 -13.86
CA LEU A 113 -13.67 44.60 -14.78
C LEU A 113 -14.67 45.75 -14.81
N ILE A 114 -15.96 45.46 -14.59
CA ILE A 114 -17.03 46.46 -14.60
C ILE A 114 -17.14 47.18 -13.22
N PHE A 115 -16.98 46.44 -12.12
CA PHE A 115 -17.15 46.95 -10.77
C PHE A 115 -15.93 46.63 -9.85
N PRO A 116 -14.75 47.18 -10.11
CA PRO A 116 -13.51 46.77 -9.47
C PRO A 116 -13.53 46.96 -7.93
N VAL A 117 -14.04 48.10 -7.44
CA VAL A 117 -13.96 48.47 -6.02
C VAL A 117 -14.88 47.60 -5.14
N THR A 118 -16.10 47.33 -5.59
CA THR A 118 -17.06 46.52 -4.83
C THR A 118 -16.73 45.02 -4.94
N TRP A 119 -16.26 44.61 -6.10
CA TRP A 119 -16.01 43.21 -6.40
C TRP A 119 -14.74 42.66 -5.73
N ASP A 120 -13.75 43.52 -5.51
CA ASP A 120 -12.50 43.15 -4.85
C ASP A 120 -12.74 42.53 -3.49
N ARG A 121 -13.70 43.06 -2.71
CA ARG A 121 -14.10 42.53 -1.39
C ARG A 121 -14.77 41.14 -1.47
N TYR A 122 -15.57 40.88 -2.48
CA TYR A 122 -16.40 39.67 -2.58
C TYR A 122 -15.71 38.56 -3.38
N PHE A 123 -14.74 38.88 -4.22
CA PHE A 123 -14.08 37.89 -5.08
C PHE A 123 -13.40 36.77 -4.29
N ALA A 124 -12.62 37.11 -3.28
CA ALA A 124 -11.97 36.13 -2.43
C ALA A 124 -13.01 35.25 -1.68
N THR A 125 -14.06 35.86 -1.13
CA THR A 125 -15.14 35.15 -0.46
C THR A 125 -15.85 34.16 -1.38
N PHE A 126 -16.10 34.55 -2.63
CA PHE A 126 -16.69 33.71 -3.66
C PHE A 126 -15.79 32.48 -3.95
N ILE A 127 -14.50 32.70 -4.19
CA ILE A 127 -13.52 31.63 -4.48
C ILE A 127 -13.44 30.63 -3.31
N TYR A 128 -13.29 31.13 -2.08
CA TYR A 128 -13.25 30.28 -0.89
C TYR A 128 -14.60 29.58 -0.63
N GLY A 129 -15.73 30.22 -0.92
CA GLY A 129 -17.05 29.60 -0.83
C GLY A 129 -17.17 28.38 -1.77
N VAL A 130 -16.76 28.54 -3.03
CA VAL A 130 -16.75 27.43 -3.98
C VAL A 130 -15.83 26.31 -3.51
N TRP A 131 -14.62 26.63 -3.04
CA TRP A 131 -13.69 25.63 -2.52
C TRP A 131 -14.28 24.86 -1.32
N THR A 132 -14.96 25.59 -0.39
CA THR A 132 -15.67 25.00 0.76
C THR A 132 -16.71 23.98 0.31
N VAL A 133 -17.59 24.34 -0.63
CA VAL A 133 -18.63 23.44 -1.15
C VAL A 133 -17.99 22.16 -1.73
N PHE A 134 -16.94 22.27 -2.51
CA PHE A 134 -16.27 21.11 -3.10
C PHE A 134 -15.51 20.27 -2.06
N ILE A 135 -14.99 20.86 -0.98
CA ILE A 135 -14.43 20.09 0.14
C ILE A 135 -15.51 19.23 0.78
N PHE A 136 -16.67 19.79 1.10
CA PHE A 136 -17.79 19.03 1.67
C PHE A 136 -18.27 17.91 0.75
N LEU A 137 -18.41 18.18 -0.54
CA LEU A 137 -18.73 17.16 -1.55
C LEU A 137 -17.67 16.06 -1.63
N SER A 138 -16.40 16.42 -1.51
CA SER A 138 -15.27 15.51 -1.52
C SER A 138 -15.26 14.59 -0.31
N VAL A 139 -15.45 15.14 0.89
CA VAL A 139 -15.56 14.39 2.16
C VAL A 139 -16.74 13.43 2.11
N TYR A 140 -17.90 13.91 1.65
CA TYR A 140 -19.11 13.10 1.52
C TYR A 140 -18.92 11.93 0.55
N LYS A 141 -18.32 12.16 -0.61
CA LYS A 141 -18.01 11.09 -1.58
C LYS A 141 -16.98 10.11 -1.03
N TYR A 142 -15.94 10.62 -0.39
CA TYR A 142 -14.95 9.76 0.28
C TYR A 142 -15.62 8.85 1.32
N TYR A 143 -16.49 9.38 2.16
CA TYR A 143 -17.23 8.62 3.17
C TYR A 143 -18.09 7.50 2.57
N ILE A 144 -18.84 7.80 1.48
CA ILE A 144 -19.67 6.79 0.80
C ILE A 144 -18.83 5.69 0.19
N PHE A 145 -17.78 6.05 -0.51
CA PHE A 145 -16.94 5.08 -1.24
C PHE A 145 -16.05 4.26 -0.29
N SER A 146 -15.55 4.85 0.78
CA SER A 146 -14.72 4.13 1.76
C SER A 146 -15.44 3.00 2.48
N LYS A 147 -16.78 3.07 2.58
CA LYS A 147 -17.62 1.99 3.15
C LYS A 147 -17.72 0.77 2.21
N LYS A 148 -17.60 0.97 0.90
CA LYS A 148 -17.80 -0.10 -0.11
C LYS A 148 -16.50 -0.80 -0.50
N ASP A 149 -15.39 -0.06 -0.61
CA ASP A 149 -14.10 -0.56 -1.09
C ASP A 149 -12.97 -0.02 -0.21
N ALA A 150 -12.57 -0.87 0.72
CA ALA A 150 -11.86 -0.44 1.84
C ALA A 150 -10.38 -0.02 1.68
N LYS A 151 -9.57 -0.72 2.30
CA LYS A 151 -8.30 -0.37 2.91
C LYS A 151 -7.20 0.18 1.97
N LYS A 152 -7.11 -0.26 0.72
CA LYS A 152 -5.96 0.07 -0.15
C LYS A 152 -6.03 1.47 -0.77
N LEU A 153 -7.21 1.87 -1.27
CA LEU A 153 -7.39 3.19 -1.87
C LEU A 153 -7.36 4.32 -0.83
N THR A 154 -7.86 4.05 0.36
CA THR A 154 -7.88 5.00 1.48
C THR A 154 -6.48 5.53 1.81
N GLN A 155 -5.44 4.71 1.74
CA GLN A 155 -4.06 5.13 2.03
C GLN A 155 -3.51 6.20 1.08
N TYR A 156 -4.00 6.28 -0.15
CA TYR A 156 -3.55 7.26 -1.13
C TYR A 156 -4.44 8.50 -1.19
N ILE A 157 -5.74 8.32 -1.00
CA ILE A 157 -6.73 9.40 -1.14
C ILE A 157 -6.78 10.25 0.12
N LEU A 158 -6.76 9.63 1.29
CA LEU A 158 -6.89 10.32 2.57
C LEU A 158 -5.81 11.38 2.82
N PRO A 159 -4.51 11.13 2.57
CA PRO A 159 -3.48 12.16 2.72
C PRO A 159 -3.73 13.38 1.82
N VAL A 160 -4.16 13.20 0.57
CA VAL A 160 -4.45 14.30 -0.35
C VAL A 160 -5.66 15.10 0.13
N LEU A 161 -6.71 14.43 0.61
CA LEU A 161 -7.90 15.07 1.17
C LEU A 161 -7.56 15.90 2.41
N ILE A 162 -6.87 15.31 3.40
CA ILE A 162 -6.46 15.99 4.63
C ILE A 162 -5.56 17.19 4.30
N SER A 163 -4.58 17.00 3.42
CA SER A 163 -3.68 18.06 2.97
C SER A 163 -4.43 19.25 2.38
N ASN A 164 -5.42 18.97 1.55
CA ASN A 164 -6.21 20.03 0.92
C ASN A 164 -7.06 20.80 1.95
N VAL A 165 -7.62 20.09 2.95
CA VAL A 165 -8.35 20.71 4.05
C VAL A 165 -7.44 21.59 4.90
N ILE A 166 -6.23 21.13 5.24
CA ILE A 166 -5.25 21.90 6.03
C ILE A 166 -4.84 23.17 5.26
N ILE A 167 -4.54 23.06 3.97
CA ILE A 167 -4.17 24.21 3.13
C ILE A 167 -5.34 25.19 3.06
N PHE A 168 -6.56 24.72 2.85
CA PHE A 168 -7.77 25.56 2.84
C PHE A 168 -7.94 26.32 4.15
N LEU A 169 -7.85 25.63 5.30
CA LEU A 169 -7.97 26.28 6.61
C LEU A 169 -6.86 27.32 6.84
N ALA A 170 -5.64 27.04 6.41
CA ALA A 170 -4.53 27.99 6.50
C ALA A 170 -4.83 29.28 5.69
N TYR A 171 -5.33 29.16 4.46
CA TYR A 171 -5.72 30.32 3.65
C TYR A 171 -6.91 31.06 4.23
N GLN A 172 -7.88 30.34 4.80
CA GLN A 172 -9.08 30.93 5.42
C GLN A 172 -8.71 31.74 6.67
N LEU A 173 -7.88 31.21 7.56
CA LEU A 173 -7.38 31.91 8.74
C LEU A 173 -6.59 33.18 8.38
N MET A 174 -5.83 33.15 7.29
CA MET A 174 -5.12 34.32 6.78
C MET A 174 -6.08 35.37 6.22
N SER A 175 -7.14 34.95 5.53
CA SER A 175 -8.11 35.90 4.93
C SER A 175 -8.91 36.67 5.99
N THR A 176 -9.07 36.14 7.20
CA THR A 176 -9.76 36.79 8.32
C THR A 176 -8.89 37.80 9.08
N GLY A 177 -7.59 37.89 8.77
CA GLY A 177 -6.68 38.78 9.48
C GLY A 177 -6.32 38.35 10.92
N TRP A 178 -6.79 37.20 11.37
CA TRP A 178 -6.52 36.66 12.71
C TRP A 178 -5.03 36.32 12.94
N ILE A 179 -4.34 35.98 11.87
CA ILE A 179 -2.92 35.67 11.92
C ILE A 179 -2.20 36.72 11.10
N PRO A 180 -1.41 37.62 11.71
CA PRO A 180 -0.66 38.65 11.00
C PRO A 180 0.56 38.11 10.26
N ILE A 181 0.59 36.81 9.96
CA ILE A 181 1.65 36.20 9.18
C ILE A 181 1.30 36.40 7.71
N TYR A 182 1.88 37.44 7.12
CA TYR A 182 1.89 37.71 5.69
C TYR A 182 1.97 36.44 4.85
N CYS A 183 1.56 36.50 3.60
CA CYS A 183 1.44 35.45 2.56
C CYS A 183 2.43 34.23 2.62
N ALA A 184 3.47 34.27 3.43
CA ALA A 184 4.46 33.24 3.61
C ALA A 184 3.98 32.00 4.37
N GLY A 185 3.04 32.13 5.31
CA GLY A 185 2.62 31.00 6.17
C GLY A 185 1.89 29.91 5.36
N GLY A 186 0.94 30.30 4.49
CA GLY A 186 0.22 29.35 3.63
C GLY A 186 1.13 28.65 2.61
N SER A 187 2.13 29.36 2.12
CA SER A 187 3.08 28.80 1.16
C SER A 187 4.07 27.82 1.78
N LEU A 188 4.47 28.02 3.05
CA LEU A 188 5.25 27.06 3.81
C LEU A 188 4.46 25.78 4.11
N VAL A 189 3.21 25.93 4.58
CA VAL A 189 2.32 24.81 4.81
C VAL A 189 2.16 23.99 3.55
N PHE A 190 1.94 24.64 2.41
CA PHE A 190 1.88 23.96 1.12
C PHE A 190 3.14 23.17 0.81
N SER A 191 4.33 23.77 0.97
CA SER A 191 5.60 23.12 0.65
C SER A 191 5.86 21.90 1.55
N LEU A 192 5.63 22.01 2.85
CA LEU A 192 5.77 20.90 3.79
C LEU A 192 4.81 19.75 3.47
N ILE A 193 3.56 20.09 3.15
CA ILE A 193 2.55 19.11 2.77
C ILE A 193 2.90 18.44 1.44
N LEU A 194 3.38 19.20 0.46
CA LEU A 194 3.81 18.66 -0.83
C LEU A 194 4.89 17.60 -0.65
N TYR A 195 5.95 17.91 0.09
CA TYR A 195 7.02 16.96 0.34
C TYR A 195 6.56 15.77 1.18
N GLY A 196 5.72 15.98 2.19
CA GLY A 196 5.11 14.90 2.98
C GLY A 196 4.29 13.93 2.11
N ASN A 197 3.46 14.44 1.20
CA ASN A 197 2.69 13.61 0.27
C ASN A 197 3.60 12.87 -0.73
N ILE A 198 4.65 13.52 -1.25
CA ILE A 198 5.62 12.85 -2.13
C ILE A 198 6.28 11.67 -1.39
N LEU A 199 6.72 11.86 -0.14
CA LEU A 199 7.32 10.79 0.65
C LEU A 199 6.34 9.63 0.89
N ILE A 200 5.08 9.92 1.22
CA ILE A 200 4.03 8.91 1.40
C ILE A 200 3.79 8.14 0.10
N LEU A 201 3.69 8.83 -1.03
CA LEU A 201 3.47 8.22 -2.34
C LEU A 201 4.66 7.34 -2.76
N PHE A 202 5.89 7.78 -2.49
CA PHE A 202 7.10 7.00 -2.74
C PHE A 202 7.11 5.72 -1.90
N ASN A 203 6.92 5.83 -0.59
CA ASN A 203 6.90 4.69 0.32
C ASN A 203 5.81 3.66 -0.06
N ASN A 204 4.62 4.14 -0.41
CA ASN A 204 3.52 3.29 -0.83
C ASN A 204 3.76 2.64 -2.20
N LYS A 205 4.47 3.29 -3.13
CA LYS A 205 4.84 2.72 -4.42
C LYS A 205 5.79 1.52 -4.25
N TYR A 206 6.78 1.62 -3.38
CA TYR A 206 7.68 0.50 -3.06
C TYR A 206 6.92 -0.66 -2.42
N ARG A 207 6.04 -0.39 -1.45
CA ARG A 207 5.17 -1.43 -0.84
C ARG A 207 4.23 -2.07 -1.86
N SER A 208 3.64 -1.30 -2.76
CA SER A 208 2.73 -1.83 -3.79
C SER A 208 3.46 -2.62 -4.87
N ALA A 209 4.70 -2.28 -5.20
CA ALA A 209 5.52 -3.05 -6.12
C ALA A 209 5.87 -4.42 -5.53
N ALA A 210 6.30 -4.47 -4.27
CA ALA A 210 6.57 -5.72 -3.55
C ALA A 210 5.32 -6.63 -3.49
N VAL A 211 4.15 -6.06 -3.12
CA VAL A 211 2.87 -6.80 -3.06
C VAL A 211 2.38 -7.21 -4.46
N LYS A 212 2.73 -6.48 -5.52
CA LYS A 212 2.34 -6.82 -6.91
C LYS A 212 3.22 -7.91 -7.49
N GLU A 213 4.48 -7.96 -7.11
CA GLU A 213 5.36 -9.09 -7.39
C GLU A 213 4.86 -10.36 -6.68
N GLU A 214 4.59 -10.31 -5.38
CA GLU A 214 3.96 -11.44 -4.67
C GLU A 214 2.65 -11.88 -5.32
N ARG A 215 1.76 -10.97 -5.74
CA ARG A 215 0.50 -11.31 -6.42
C ARG A 215 0.66 -11.86 -7.84
N LYS A 216 1.67 -11.42 -8.59
CA LYS A 216 1.95 -11.96 -9.92
C LYS A 216 2.35 -13.43 -9.86
N TYR A 217 2.99 -13.82 -8.76
CA TYR A 217 3.31 -15.22 -8.47
C TYR A 217 2.14 -15.98 -7.82
N SER A 218 1.24 -15.31 -7.08
CA SER A 218 0.09 -15.94 -6.41
C SER A 218 -1.10 -16.23 -7.32
N ASN A 219 -1.29 -15.49 -8.41
CA ASN A 219 -2.46 -15.62 -9.30
C ASN A 219 -2.34 -16.70 -10.39
N LYS A 220 -1.25 -17.46 -10.41
CA LYS A 220 -1.25 -18.75 -11.14
C LYS A 220 -1.81 -19.80 -10.18
N LYS A 221 -3.12 -19.98 -10.18
CA LYS A 221 -3.76 -21.16 -9.59
C LYS A 221 -3.09 -22.39 -10.22
N ILE A 222 -2.52 -23.22 -9.39
CA ILE A 222 -1.86 -24.46 -9.83
C ILE A 222 -2.99 -25.32 -10.44
N SER A 223 -2.86 -25.73 -11.69
CA SER A 223 -3.81 -26.68 -12.27
C SER A 223 -3.62 -28.05 -11.62
N ASP A 224 -4.67 -28.87 -11.58
CA ASP A 224 -4.61 -30.17 -10.92
C ASP A 224 -3.46 -31.06 -11.45
N GLU A 225 -3.22 -31.03 -12.77
CA GLU A 225 -2.09 -31.71 -13.40
C GLU A 225 -0.71 -31.15 -12.95
N GLN A 226 -0.62 -29.85 -12.73
CA GLN A 226 0.62 -29.22 -12.19
C GLN A 226 0.79 -29.51 -10.71
N ALA A 227 -0.31 -29.69 -9.95
CA ALA A 227 -0.26 -30.01 -8.55
C ALA A 227 0.34 -31.39 -8.32
N GLU A 228 -0.07 -32.42 -9.09
CA GLU A 228 0.52 -33.75 -9.03
C GLU A 228 2.03 -33.75 -9.31
N ASN A 229 2.46 -33.02 -10.32
CA ASN A 229 3.88 -32.89 -10.64
C ASN A 229 4.67 -32.19 -9.53
N PHE A 230 4.07 -31.18 -8.88
CA PHE A 230 4.73 -30.50 -7.76
C PHE A 230 4.76 -31.35 -6.49
N VAL A 231 3.72 -32.13 -6.21
CA VAL A 231 3.71 -33.08 -5.09
C VAL A 231 4.78 -34.12 -5.28
N SER A 232 4.86 -34.76 -6.43
CA SER A 232 5.90 -35.76 -6.76
C SER A 232 7.31 -35.19 -6.64
N LYS A 233 7.52 -33.93 -7.08
CA LYS A 233 8.80 -33.24 -6.93
C LYS A 233 9.11 -32.94 -5.46
N LEU A 234 8.11 -32.56 -4.68
CA LEU A 234 8.25 -32.28 -3.25
C LEU A 234 8.64 -33.53 -2.47
N GLU A 235 7.96 -34.65 -2.71
CA GLU A 235 8.27 -35.95 -2.12
C GLU A 235 9.69 -36.39 -2.46
N ARG A 236 10.09 -36.29 -3.74
CA ARG A 236 11.44 -36.61 -4.17
C ARG A 236 12.52 -35.77 -3.45
N LEU A 237 12.27 -34.48 -3.21
CA LEU A 237 13.21 -33.63 -2.45
C LEU A 237 13.30 -34.04 -0.98
N MET A 238 12.21 -34.55 -0.41
CA MET A 238 12.22 -35.08 0.96
C MET A 238 12.96 -36.41 1.02
N ASP A 239 12.66 -37.34 0.12
CA ASP A 239 13.18 -38.71 0.17
C ASP A 239 14.65 -38.80 -0.27
N MET A 240 15.05 -38.04 -1.31
CA MET A 240 16.41 -38.13 -1.89
C MET A 240 17.40 -37.11 -1.31
N GLU A 241 16.94 -35.88 -1.04
CA GLU A 241 17.81 -34.82 -0.51
C GLU A 241 17.70 -34.66 1.01
N GLU A 242 16.79 -35.38 1.64
CA GLU A 242 16.55 -35.38 3.11
C GLU A 242 16.48 -33.96 3.71
N LEU A 243 15.88 -33.00 2.97
CA LEU A 243 15.87 -31.58 3.34
C LEU A 243 15.25 -31.33 4.72
N TYR A 244 14.36 -32.22 5.19
CA TYR A 244 13.76 -32.12 6.50
C TYR A 244 14.80 -32.21 7.64
N LYS A 245 15.98 -32.81 7.42
CA LYS A 245 17.06 -32.89 8.42
C LYS A 245 17.71 -31.53 8.71
N ASN A 246 17.54 -30.53 7.82
CA ASN A 246 17.99 -29.18 8.10
C ASN A 246 17.10 -28.52 9.16
N PRO A 247 17.63 -28.20 10.37
CA PRO A 247 16.84 -27.62 11.45
C PRO A 247 16.33 -26.22 11.14
N ASN A 248 16.99 -25.50 10.22
CA ASN A 248 16.67 -24.12 9.82
C ASN A 248 15.90 -24.03 8.49
N LEU A 249 15.40 -25.14 7.95
CA LEU A 249 14.65 -25.17 6.71
C LEU A 249 13.41 -24.27 6.77
N LYS A 250 13.33 -23.33 5.84
CA LYS A 250 12.17 -22.41 5.68
C LYS A 250 11.35 -22.80 4.45
N LEU A 251 10.08 -22.43 4.47
CA LEU A 251 9.18 -22.57 3.31
C LEU A 251 9.77 -21.93 2.05
N SER A 252 10.43 -20.76 2.19
CA SER A 252 11.09 -20.06 1.09
C SER A 252 12.21 -20.87 0.44
N ASP A 253 12.98 -21.58 1.23
CA ASP A 253 14.16 -22.34 0.76
C ASP A 253 13.69 -23.56 -0.04
N LEU A 254 12.67 -24.24 0.44
CA LEU A 254 12.04 -25.36 -0.24
C LEU A 254 11.34 -24.92 -1.54
N ALA A 255 10.62 -23.80 -1.52
CA ALA A 255 9.99 -23.22 -2.69
C ALA A 255 11.01 -22.84 -3.78
N MET A 256 12.15 -22.30 -3.38
CA MET A 256 13.26 -21.98 -4.29
C MET A 256 13.79 -23.24 -4.99
N LYS A 257 14.02 -24.35 -4.25
CA LYS A 257 14.46 -25.64 -4.83
C LYS A 257 13.41 -26.24 -5.79
N MET A 258 12.15 -26.01 -5.51
CA MET A 258 11.05 -26.42 -6.38
C MET A 258 10.86 -25.51 -7.61
N ASN A 259 11.49 -24.33 -7.63
CA ASN A 259 11.34 -23.29 -8.64
C ASN A 259 9.90 -22.74 -8.70
N ILE A 260 9.26 -22.59 -7.52
CA ILE A 260 7.94 -22.00 -7.33
C ILE A 260 7.99 -20.91 -6.24
N SER A 261 6.94 -20.10 -6.12
CA SER A 261 6.87 -19.14 -5.02
C SER A 261 6.52 -19.80 -3.69
N ALA A 262 6.95 -19.20 -2.57
CA ALA A 262 6.57 -19.67 -1.23
C ALA A 262 5.04 -19.72 -1.03
N HIS A 263 4.31 -18.80 -1.68
CA HIS A 263 2.84 -18.82 -1.67
C HIS A 263 2.26 -20.03 -2.41
N GLN A 264 2.79 -20.36 -3.60
CA GLN A 264 2.36 -21.55 -4.34
C GLN A 264 2.65 -22.83 -3.58
N LEU A 265 3.82 -22.94 -2.93
CA LEU A 265 4.13 -24.09 -2.08
C LEU A 265 3.20 -24.18 -0.87
N SER A 266 2.92 -23.03 -0.21
CA SER A 266 1.94 -23.01 0.89
C SER A 266 0.55 -23.42 0.44
N GLN A 267 0.12 -22.97 -0.75
CA GLN A 267 -1.16 -23.36 -1.33
C GLN A 267 -1.20 -24.84 -1.67
N LEU A 268 -0.16 -25.37 -2.31
CA LEU A 268 -0.04 -26.80 -2.62
C LEU A 268 -0.18 -27.66 -1.37
N LEU A 269 0.56 -27.30 -0.29
CA LEU A 269 0.51 -28.04 0.97
C LEU A 269 -0.87 -27.97 1.62
N ASN A 270 -1.52 -26.80 1.62
CA ASN A 270 -2.83 -26.65 2.28
C ASN A 270 -3.97 -27.22 1.44
N ASP A 271 -4.01 -26.98 0.12
CA ASP A 271 -5.15 -27.32 -0.73
C ASP A 271 -5.11 -28.77 -1.23
N ASN A 272 -3.89 -29.32 -1.47
CA ASN A 272 -3.72 -30.67 -2.01
C ASN A 272 -3.31 -31.71 -0.95
N LEU A 273 -2.52 -31.32 0.06
CA LEU A 273 -2.05 -32.23 1.10
C LEU A 273 -2.72 -31.98 2.46
N GLU A 274 -3.56 -30.96 2.58
CA GLU A 274 -4.27 -30.57 3.82
C GLU A 274 -3.34 -30.37 5.03
N LYS A 275 -2.09 -29.98 4.78
CA LYS A 275 -1.04 -29.86 5.79
C LYS A 275 -0.40 -28.47 5.79
N SER A 276 -0.06 -27.96 6.97
CA SER A 276 0.85 -26.83 7.07
C SER A 276 2.28 -27.26 6.74
N PHE A 277 3.15 -26.32 6.32
CA PHE A 277 4.58 -26.60 6.11
C PHE A 277 5.25 -27.26 7.33
N ALA A 278 4.97 -26.73 8.52
CA ALA A 278 5.52 -27.29 9.76
C ALA A 278 5.03 -28.72 10.02
N THR A 279 3.76 -29.01 9.75
CA THR A 279 3.19 -30.36 9.90
C THR A 279 3.85 -31.31 8.92
N TYR A 280 3.95 -30.92 7.66
CA TYR A 280 4.55 -31.74 6.60
C TYR A 280 5.99 -32.12 6.89
N ILE A 281 6.84 -31.18 7.24
CA ILE A 281 8.26 -31.42 7.57
C ILE A 281 8.38 -32.27 8.87
N ASN A 282 7.56 -32.00 9.86
CA ASN A 282 7.62 -32.74 11.12
C ASN A 282 7.18 -34.18 10.98
N GLU A 283 6.27 -34.51 10.07
CA GLU A 283 5.90 -35.90 9.77
C GLU A 283 7.10 -36.70 9.25
N TYR A 284 7.86 -36.15 8.29
CA TYR A 284 9.10 -36.80 7.81
C TYR A 284 10.13 -36.99 8.93
N ARG A 285 10.35 -35.95 9.74
CA ARG A 285 11.28 -36.02 10.88
C ARG A 285 10.89 -37.11 11.90
N ILE A 286 9.60 -37.20 12.20
CA ILE A 286 9.11 -38.20 13.15
C ILE A 286 9.12 -39.62 12.54
N SER A 287 8.86 -39.76 11.24
CA SER A 287 8.98 -41.05 10.55
C SER A 287 10.42 -41.57 10.60
N GLU A 288 11.39 -40.77 10.25
CA GLU A 288 12.84 -41.07 10.33
C GLU A 288 13.23 -41.39 11.79
N ALA A 289 12.70 -40.63 12.77
CA ALA A 289 12.98 -40.91 14.19
C ALA A 289 12.45 -42.27 14.62
N CYS A 290 11.28 -42.69 14.13
CA CYS A 290 10.73 -44.02 14.41
C CYS A 290 11.59 -45.13 13.82
N GLU A 291 12.03 -44.99 12.57
CA GLU A 291 12.93 -45.95 11.92
C GLU A 291 14.25 -46.11 12.69
N LYS A 292 14.85 -45.00 13.15
CA LYS A 292 16.06 -45.07 13.99
C LYS A 292 15.83 -45.76 15.31
N ILE A 293 14.66 -45.55 15.94
CA ILE A 293 14.29 -46.21 17.20
C ILE A 293 14.08 -47.74 17.01
N GLU A 294 13.41 -48.14 15.92
CA GLU A 294 13.14 -49.52 15.54
C GLU A 294 14.42 -50.28 15.19
N ASN A 295 15.32 -49.64 14.45
CA ASN A 295 16.60 -50.22 14.07
C ASN A 295 17.62 -50.30 15.23
N GLY A 296 17.20 -50.07 16.46
CA GLY A 296 18.04 -50.27 17.64
C GLY A 296 19.16 -49.27 17.82
N SER A 297 18.98 -48.03 17.35
CA SER A 297 19.98 -46.96 17.49
C SER A 297 20.48 -46.85 18.95
N TYR A 298 21.80 -46.76 19.12
CA TYR A 298 22.46 -46.55 20.42
C TYR A 298 22.36 -45.12 20.93
N LEU A 299 21.82 -44.19 20.08
CA LEU A 299 21.67 -42.79 20.41
C LEU A 299 20.56 -42.57 21.46
N LYS A 300 20.76 -41.58 22.30
CA LYS A 300 19.68 -41.09 23.19
C LYS A 300 18.56 -40.48 22.35
N PHE A 301 17.33 -40.56 22.82
CA PHE A 301 16.19 -39.98 22.08
C PHE A 301 16.36 -38.49 21.73
N GLU A 302 17.10 -37.72 22.56
CA GLU A 302 17.44 -36.33 22.30
C GLU A 302 18.35 -36.18 21.09
N GLU A 303 19.34 -37.04 20.98
CA GLU A 303 20.31 -37.08 19.89
C GLU A 303 19.62 -37.46 18.58
N ILE A 304 18.73 -38.44 18.61
CA ILE A 304 17.86 -38.79 17.48
C ILE A 304 17.05 -37.54 17.03
N GLY A 305 16.46 -36.82 18.01
CA GLY A 305 15.71 -35.59 17.70
C GLY A 305 16.55 -34.55 16.97
N TYR A 306 17.81 -34.34 17.34
CA TYR A 306 18.71 -33.40 16.64
C TYR A 306 19.12 -33.91 15.26
N GLU A 307 19.43 -35.20 15.13
CA GLU A 307 19.80 -35.80 13.83
C GLU A 307 18.69 -35.71 12.78
N VAL A 308 17.43 -35.87 13.19
CA VAL A 308 16.30 -35.76 12.27
C VAL A 308 15.87 -34.31 12.01
N GLY A 309 16.56 -33.31 12.59
CA GLY A 309 16.42 -31.90 12.26
C GLY A 309 15.62 -31.06 13.24
N PHE A 310 15.36 -31.52 14.49
CA PHE A 310 14.78 -30.65 15.50
C PHE A 310 15.83 -29.77 16.17
N ASN A 311 15.48 -28.50 16.42
CA ASN A 311 16.35 -27.52 17.09
C ASN A 311 16.35 -27.66 18.63
N SER A 312 15.40 -28.39 19.19
CA SER A 312 15.34 -28.57 20.64
C SER A 312 14.67 -29.89 21.02
N LYS A 313 15.14 -30.44 22.15
CA LYS A 313 14.56 -31.61 22.83
C LYS A 313 13.04 -31.44 23.06
N SER A 314 12.66 -30.31 23.62
CA SER A 314 11.25 -30.04 23.97
C SER A 314 10.33 -30.10 22.73
N THR A 315 10.76 -29.50 21.60
CA THR A 315 10.01 -29.55 20.35
C THR A 315 9.91 -30.99 19.82
N PHE A 316 10.99 -31.75 19.84
CA PHE A 316 10.99 -33.13 19.40
C PHE A 316 9.98 -33.98 20.20
N PHE A 317 10.08 -33.98 21.53
CA PHE A 317 9.20 -34.81 22.38
C PHE A 317 7.72 -34.42 22.25
N SER A 318 7.43 -33.13 22.21
CA SER A 318 6.06 -32.62 22.03
C SER A 318 5.48 -33.00 20.67
N THR A 319 6.28 -32.89 19.61
CA THR A 319 5.88 -33.22 18.24
C THR A 319 5.70 -34.72 18.07
N PHE A 320 6.62 -35.52 18.61
CA PHE A 320 6.52 -36.97 18.60
C PHE A 320 5.23 -37.44 19.27
N LYS A 321 4.95 -36.93 20.47
CA LYS A 321 3.71 -37.23 21.19
C LYS A 321 2.46 -36.81 20.41
N LYS A 322 2.52 -35.69 19.72
CA LYS A 322 1.39 -35.20 18.92
C LYS A 322 1.12 -36.06 17.68
N ILE A 323 2.17 -36.58 17.01
CA ILE A 323 2.02 -37.33 15.76
C ILE A 323 1.77 -38.84 16.05
N LYS A 324 2.48 -39.40 17.02
CA LYS A 324 2.39 -40.84 17.34
C LYS A 324 1.48 -41.17 18.53
N ASN A 325 0.88 -40.16 19.17
CA ASN A 325 0.04 -40.28 20.37
C ASN A 325 0.72 -40.97 21.58
N THR A 326 2.06 -41.09 21.54
CA THR A 326 2.86 -41.74 22.56
C THR A 326 4.23 -41.09 22.71
N THR A 327 5.00 -41.40 23.73
CA THR A 327 6.37 -40.93 23.91
C THR A 327 7.36 -41.81 23.16
N PRO A 328 8.57 -41.33 22.76
CA PRO A 328 9.59 -42.16 22.14
C PRO A 328 9.97 -43.37 22.95
N LEU A 329 9.98 -43.28 24.29
CA LEU A 329 10.28 -44.39 25.19
C LEU A 329 9.19 -45.47 25.14
N LEU A 330 7.93 -45.09 25.27
CA LEU A 330 6.81 -46.02 25.19
C LEU A 330 6.67 -46.62 23.79
N TYR A 331 6.97 -45.85 22.76
CA TYR A 331 7.02 -46.34 21.38
C TYR A 331 8.05 -47.47 21.23
N LYS A 332 9.29 -47.26 21.71
CA LYS A 332 10.33 -48.29 21.70
C LYS A 332 9.90 -49.57 22.46
N GLN A 333 9.30 -49.42 23.62
CA GLN A 333 8.83 -50.55 24.42
C GLN A 333 7.72 -51.34 23.72
N SER A 334 6.80 -50.66 23.04
CA SER A 334 5.73 -51.35 22.31
C SER A 334 6.27 -52.13 21.09
N GLN A 335 7.29 -51.62 20.41
CA GLN A 335 7.93 -52.35 19.32
C GLN A 335 8.67 -53.61 19.80
N LEU A 336 9.42 -53.49 20.89
CA LEU A 336 10.12 -54.65 21.49
C LEU A 336 9.14 -55.72 22.02
N ALA A 337 7.93 -55.33 22.41
CA ALA A 337 6.90 -56.26 22.86
C ALA A 337 6.17 -56.97 21.69
N SER A 338 6.22 -56.40 20.48
CA SER A 338 5.59 -56.94 19.27
C SER A 338 6.51 -57.88 18.46
N GLU A 339 7.81 -57.89 18.74
CA GLU A 339 8.71 -58.93 18.16
C GLU A 339 8.39 -60.29 18.77
N PRO A 340 8.12 -61.34 17.95
CA PRO A 340 7.90 -62.69 18.46
C PRO A 340 9.20 -63.16 19.13
N ARG A 341 9.14 -63.39 20.46
CA ARG A 341 10.22 -64.09 21.17
C ARG A 341 10.42 -65.45 20.51
N PHE A 342 11.44 -65.58 19.71
CA PHE A 342 11.94 -66.93 19.40
C PHE A 342 12.38 -67.55 20.73
N GLN A 343 11.53 -68.43 21.26
CA GLN A 343 11.93 -69.30 22.32
C GLN A 343 13.10 -70.11 21.78
N SER A 344 14.27 -69.96 22.38
CA SER A 344 15.36 -70.91 22.27
C SER A 344 14.87 -72.20 22.81
N LEU A 345 14.56 -73.17 21.95
CA LEU A 345 14.42 -74.54 22.30
C LEU A 345 15.84 -75.08 22.66
N ASP A 346 16.07 -75.19 23.96
CA ASP A 346 17.19 -75.96 24.49
C ASP A 346 17.02 -77.40 24.04
N LEU A 347 18.10 -77.96 23.42
CA LEU A 347 18.41 -79.37 23.36
C LEU A 347 19.81 -79.55 23.86
#